data_5b4128a1912f519f1bd2c972425d5dc7
#
_entry.id   5b4128a1912f519f1bd2c972425d5dc7
#
_cell.length_a   1.000
_cell.length_b   1.000
_cell.length_c   1.000
_cell.angle_alpha   90.00
_cell.angle_beta   90.00
_cell.angle_gamma   90.00
#
_symmetry.space_group_name_H-M   'P 1'
#
loop_
_entity.id
_entity.type
_entity.pdbx_description
1 polymer ?
#
loop_
_entity_poly.entity_id
_entity_poly.type
_entity_poly.pdbx_seq_one_letter_code
_entity_poly.pdbx_strand_id
1 'polypeptide(L)'
;LHAARRVYKLRLKRCSLSDLEERVLGIRREDDIPGSEIPALWQEFLKTKNDEKLLSVFDHNLQDVQSMAVLLRTIYDAHQEPMQQVYMEDLFSVGKVYDSAGRYDIAERCYVSVENGVCRGMAGRALTRIYRRTERTADAIALLEGMIASNSGGIFPYVELAKIYEHRLRQPEKALTY
;
A
#
# COMPACT_ATOMS: atom_id res chain seq x y z
N LEU A 1 -1.38 -3.48 13.55
CA LEU A 1 -0.88 -2.33 12.76
C LEU A 1 0.07 -2.71 11.61
N HIS A 2 0.82 -3.83 11.71
CA HIS A 2 1.76 -4.22 10.63
C HIS A 2 1.04 -4.46 9.28
N ALA A 3 -0.07 -5.17 9.28
CA ALA A 3 -0.87 -5.40 8.08
C ALA A 3 -1.40 -4.09 7.48
N ALA A 4 -1.90 -3.18 8.33
CA ALA A 4 -2.36 -1.86 7.88
C ALA A 4 -1.25 -1.05 7.20
N ARG A 5 -0.02 -1.08 7.74
CA ARG A 5 1.13 -0.41 7.12
C ARG A 5 1.46 -0.95 5.73
N ARG A 6 1.25 -2.22 5.48
CA ARG A 6 1.48 -2.80 4.14
C ARG A 6 0.52 -2.25 3.08
N VAL A 7 -0.69 -1.87 3.47
CA VAL A 7 -1.71 -1.31 2.58
C VAL A 7 -1.60 0.22 2.51
N TYR A 8 -1.57 0.89 3.66
CA TYR A 8 -1.83 2.34 3.73
C TYR A 8 -0.58 3.22 3.83
N LYS A 9 0.63 2.67 4.10
CA LYS A 9 1.82 3.49 4.35
C LYS A 9 2.27 4.32 3.15
N LEU A 10 1.96 3.90 1.94
CA LEU A 10 2.34 4.64 0.74
C LEU A 10 1.56 5.96 0.64
N ARG A 11 0.28 5.94 1.01
CA ARG A 11 -0.59 7.11 1.08
C ARG A 11 -0.39 7.91 2.38
N LEU A 12 -0.25 7.19 3.50
CA LEU A 12 -0.14 7.80 4.82
C LEU A 12 1.32 7.85 5.27
N LYS A 13 1.84 9.05 5.53
CA LYS A 13 3.22 9.23 6.03
C LYS A 13 3.43 8.55 7.39
N ARG A 14 2.41 8.58 8.24
CA ARG A 14 2.33 7.90 9.53
C ARG A 14 1.22 6.86 9.47
N CYS A 15 1.35 5.80 10.26
CA CYS A 15 0.35 4.75 10.42
C CYS A 15 0.27 4.35 11.90
N SER A 16 0.10 5.36 12.79
CA SER A 16 -0.35 5.13 14.14
C SER A 16 -1.82 4.67 14.12
N LEU A 17 -2.33 4.15 15.23
CA LEU A 17 -3.75 3.77 15.25
C LEU A 17 -4.65 5.00 15.04
N SER A 18 -4.31 6.13 15.66
CA SER A 18 -5.04 7.39 15.49
C SER A 18 -5.02 7.90 14.04
N ASP A 19 -3.86 7.82 13.32
CA ASP A 19 -3.82 8.19 11.90
C ASP A 19 -4.73 7.30 11.04
N LEU A 20 -4.79 5.99 11.36
CA LEU A 20 -5.63 5.04 10.65
C LEU A 20 -7.11 5.23 10.96
N GLU A 21 -7.45 5.52 12.22
CA GLU A 21 -8.80 5.87 12.64
C GLU A 21 -9.31 7.07 11.85
N GLU A 22 -8.57 8.18 11.88
CA GLU A 22 -9.00 9.40 11.23
C GLU A 22 -9.07 9.27 9.70
N ARG A 23 -8.02 8.70 9.07
CA ARG A 23 -7.83 8.75 7.61
C ARG A 23 -8.32 7.54 6.85
N VAL A 24 -8.54 6.42 7.52
CA VAL A 24 -9.01 5.18 6.91
C VAL A 24 -10.41 4.83 7.39
N LEU A 25 -10.66 4.92 8.69
CA LEU A 25 -11.93 4.54 9.29
C LEU A 25 -12.92 5.72 9.41
N GLY A 26 -12.44 6.97 9.30
CA GLY A 26 -13.26 8.17 9.51
C GLY A 26 -13.66 8.40 10.96
N ILE A 27 -12.97 7.76 11.90
CA ILE A 27 -13.23 7.85 13.34
C ILE A 27 -12.36 8.97 13.90
N ARG A 28 -12.99 9.93 14.58
CA ARG A 28 -12.31 10.96 15.37
C ARG A 28 -12.53 10.69 16.84
N ARG A 29 -11.45 10.79 17.62
CA ARG A 29 -11.50 10.70 19.07
C ARG A 29 -11.82 12.08 19.64
N GLU A 30 -12.79 12.13 20.52
CA GLU A 30 -13.08 13.30 21.33
C GLU A 30 -12.51 13.05 22.72
N ASP A 31 -11.83 14.02 23.30
CA ASP A 31 -11.27 13.99 24.66
C ASP A 31 -10.36 12.77 24.97
N ASP A 32 -9.55 12.35 24.00
CA ASP A 32 -8.65 11.21 24.14
C ASP A 32 -7.44 11.55 25.02
N ILE A 33 -7.09 10.62 25.90
CA ILE A 33 -5.89 10.75 26.75
C ILE A 33 -4.66 10.38 25.90
N PRO A 34 -3.62 11.25 25.87
CA PRO A 34 -2.37 10.87 25.25
C PRO A 34 -1.80 9.61 25.90
N GLY A 35 -1.45 8.59 25.11
CA GLY A 35 -0.90 7.33 25.64
C GLY A 35 0.34 7.53 26.52
N SER A 36 1.06 8.64 26.35
CA SER A 36 2.21 9.03 27.20
C SER A 36 1.81 9.40 28.64
N GLU A 37 0.56 9.75 28.90
CA GLU A 37 0.04 10.14 30.22
C GLU A 37 -0.46 8.94 31.03
N ILE A 38 -0.80 7.83 30.36
CA ILE A 38 -1.36 6.62 30.99
C ILE A 38 -0.48 6.10 32.15
N PRO A 39 0.87 6.02 32.05
CA PRO A 39 1.70 5.57 33.15
C PRO A 39 1.63 6.49 34.39
N ALA A 40 1.51 7.80 34.17
CA ALA A 40 1.40 8.76 35.28
C ALA A 40 0.04 8.62 36.00
N LEU A 41 -1.05 8.47 35.25
CA LEU A 41 -2.39 8.23 35.80
C LEU A 41 -2.46 6.93 36.60
N TRP A 42 -1.79 5.88 36.13
CA TRP A 42 -1.67 4.64 36.89
C TRP A 42 -0.93 4.81 38.20
N GLN A 43 0.18 5.54 38.21
CA GLN A 43 0.92 5.83 39.44
C GLN A 43 0.12 6.70 40.41
N GLU A 44 -0.63 7.66 39.91
CA GLU A 44 -1.55 8.50 40.73
C GLU A 44 -2.60 7.61 41.41
N PHE A 45 -3.23 6.72 40.68
CA PHE A 45 -4.20 5.74 41.21
C PHE A 45 -3.57 4.88 42.34
N LEU A 46 -2.38 4.36 42.14
CA LEU A 46 -1.72 3.54 43.15
C LEU A 46 -1.51 4.28 44.47
N LYS A 47 -1.28 5.60 44.42
CA LYS A 47 -1.09 6.46 45.58
C LYS A 47 -2.39 6.91 46.24
N THR A 48 -3.35 7.33 45.44
CA THR A 48 -4.59 7.99 45.90
C THR A 48 -5.76 7.04 46.06
N LYS A 49 -5.74 5.90 45.34
CA LYS A 49 -6.84 4.95 45.20
C LYS A 49 -8.10 5.59 44.56
N ASN A 50 -7.96 6.77 43.94
CA ASN A 50 -9.01 7.39 43.16
C ASN A 50 -8.98 6.84 41.73
N ASP A 51 -10.06 6.19 41.29
CA ASP A 51 -10.18 5.52 40.00
C ASP A 51 -10.86 6.41 38.92
N GLU A 52 -11.31 7.61 39.27
CA GLU A 52 -12.04 8.48 38.38
C GLU A 52 -11.31 8.72 37.04
N LYS A 53 -10.01 8.96 37.12
CA LYS A 53 -9.18 9.14 35.91
C LYS A 53 -8.83 7.83 35.19
N LEU A 54 -8.96 6.68 35.84
CA LEU A 54 -8.75 5.40 35.18
C LEU A 54 -9.89 5.00 34.24
N LEU A 55 -11.09 5.51 34.47
CA LEU A 55 -12.22 5.26 33.56
C LEU A 55 -11.88 5.73 32.14
N SER A 56 -11.27 6.91 32.03
CA SER A 56 -10.84 7.41 30.72
C SER A 56 -9.74 6.54 30.05
N VAL A 57 -8.89 5.90 30.85
CA VAL A 57 -7.89 4.91 30.34
C VAL A 57 -8.58 3.65 29.84
N PHE A 58 -9.63 3.19 30.51
CA PHE A 58 -10.40 2.04 30.05
C PHE A 58 -11.18 2.36 28.76
N ASP A 59 -11.78 3.55 28.67
CA ASP A 59 -12.47 4.01 27.46
C ASP A 59 -11.50 4.12 26.28
N HIS A 60 -10.30 4.68 26.49
CA HIS A 60 -9.23 4.70 25.49
C HIS A 60 -8.88 3.27 25.01
N ASN A 61 -8.62 2.34 25.92
CA ASN A 61 -8.30 0.97 25.57
C ASN A 61 -9.45 0.25 24.85
N LEU A 62 -10.68 0.48 25.28
CA LEU A 62 -11.87 -0.08 24.62
C LEU A 62 -11.97 0.40 23.18
N GLN A 63 -11.78 1.69 22.95
CA GLN A 63 -11.77 2.27 21.61
C GLN A 63 -10.64 1.71 20.75
N ASP A 64 -9.43 1.55 21.30
CA ASP A 64 -8.31 0.93 20.60
C ASP A 64 -8.66 -0.47 20.08
N VAL A 65 -9.28 -1.31 20.93
CA VAL A 65 -9.70 -2.67 20.56
C VAL A 65 -10.79 -2.64 19.48
N GLN A 66 -11.79 -1.77 19.63
CA GLN A 66 -12.86 -1.62 18.64
C GLN A 66 -12.30 -1.15 17.29
N SER A 67 -11.45 -0.14 17.30
CA SER A 67 -10.82 0.38 16.09
C SER A 67 -9.93 -0.66 15.40
N MET A 68 -9.19 -1.47 16.18
CA MET A 68 -8.41 -2.57 15.61
C MET A 68 -9.28 -3.64 14.96
N ALA A 69 -10.44 -3.95 15.52
CA ALA A 69 -11.38 -4.91 14.94
C ALA A 69 -11.97 -4.39 13.61
N VAL A 70 -12.39 -3.12 13.58
CA VAL A 70 -12.87 -2.46 12.35
C VAL A 70 -11.78 -2.38 11.30
N LEU A 71 -10.56 -2.00 11.71
CA LEU A 71 -9.40 -1.94 10.82
C LEU A 71 -9.05 -3.30 10.21
N LEU A 72 -9.12 -4.37 11.00
CA LEU A 72 -8.91 -5.73 10.50
C LEU A 72 -9.92 -6.08 9.41
N ARG A 73 -11.20 -5.74 9.63
CA ARG A 73 -12.25 -5.94 8.63
C ARG A 73 -11.99 -5.11 7.37
N THR A 74 -11.63 -3.84 7.51
CA THR A 74 -11.31 -2.96 6.37
C THR A 74 -10.13 -3.49 5.55
N ILE A 75 -9.09 -3.99 6.20
CA ILE A 75 -7.95 -4.62 5.51
C ILE A 75 -8.38 -5.90 4.80
N TYR A 76 -9.21 -6.72 5.43
CA TYR A 76 -9.74 -7.93 4.82
C TYR A 76 -10.54 -7.60 3.55
N ASP A 77 -11.46 -6.64 3.61
CA ASP A 77 -12.27 -6.21 2.47
C ASP A 77 -11.40 -5.63 1.36
N ALA A 78 -10.36 -4.85 1.68
CA ALA A 78 -9.39 -4.34 0.72
C ALA A 78 -8.67 -5.46 -0.06
N HIS A 79 -8.47 -6.63 0.55
CA HIS A 79 -7.89 -7.78 -0.13
C HIS A 79 -8.94 -8.60 -0.89
N GLN A 80 -10.16 -8.73 -0.38
CA GLN A 80 -11.22 -9.46 -1.10
C GLN A 80 -11.63 -8.75 -2.39
N GLU A 81 -11.73 -7.42 -2.33
CA GLU A 81 -12.19 -6.57 -3.43
C GLU A 81 -11.20 -5.43 -3.73
N PRO A 82 -10.00 -5.75 -4.25
CA PRO A 82 -8.95 -4.75 -4.46
C PRO A 82 -9.38 -3.58 -5.36
N MET A 83 -10.25 -3.87 -6.33
CA MET A 83 -10.71 -2.87 -7.31
C MET A 83 -11.63 -1.80 -6.70
N GLN A 84 -12.10 -1.98 -5.48
CA GLN A 84 -12.90 -0.97 -4.76
C GLN A 84 -12.02 0.07 -4.03
N GLN A 85 -10.71 -0.04 -4.11
CA GLN A 85 -9.83 0.96 -3.49
C GLN A 85 -9.97 2.31 -4.18
N VAL A 86 -10.31 3.33 -3.40
CA VAL A 86 -10.48 4.70 -3.88
C VAL A 86 -9.14 5.37 -4.22
N TYR A 87 -8.08 5.00 -3.49
CA TYR A 87 -6.75 5.58 -3.63
C TYR A 87 -5.83 4.65 -4.42
N MET A 88 -5.17 5.19 -5.43
CA MET A 88 -4.23 4.44 -6.27
C MET A 88 -3.04 3.90 -5.50
N GLU A 89 -2.62 4.59 -4.45
CA GLU A 89 -1.56 4.14 -3.55
C GLU A 89 -1.95 2.89 -2.77
N ASP A 90 -3.19 2.83 -2.30
CA ASP A 90 -3.71 1.69 -1.55
C ASP A 90 -3.90 0.50 -2.51
N LEU A 91 -4.47 0.72 -3.70
CA LEU A 91 -4.60 -0.28 -4.74
C LEU A 91 -3.24 -0.87 -5.16
N PHE A 92 -2.24 0.00 -5.40
CA PHE A 92 -0.88 -0.42 -5.70
C PHE A 92 -0.28 -1.25 -4.55
N SER A 93 -0.50 -0.83 -3.32
CA SER A 93 0.01 -1.52 -2.13
C SER A 93 -0.62 -2.90 -1.94
N VAL A 94 -1.92 -3.05 -2.20
CA VAL A 94 -2.61 -4.35 -2.22
C VAL A 94 -2.03 -5.23 -3.33
N GLY A 95 -1.83 -4.69 -4.53
CA GLY A 95 -1.14 -5.38 -5.63
C GLY A 95 0.23 -5.93 -5.22
N LYS A 96 1.02 -5.14 -4.47
CA LYS A 96 2.32 -5.60 -3.93
C LYS A 96 2.21 -6.76 -2.95
N VAL A 97 1.15 -6.82 -2.16
CA VAL A 97 0.92 -7.96 -1.25
C VAL A 97 0.70 -9.22 -2.07
N TYR A 98 -0.15 -9.17 -3.10
CA TYR A 98 -0.41 -10.31 -3.98
C TYR A 98 0.81 -10.72 -4.80
N ASP A 99 1.56 -9.76 -5.35
CA ASP A 99 2.83 -10.01 -6.06
C ASP A 99 3.83 -10.74 -5.16
N SER A 100 3.97 -10.32 -3.91
CA SER A 100 4.85 -10.97 -2.92
C SER A 100 4.39 -12.39 -2.56
N ALA A 101 3.09 -12.67 -2.68
CA ALA A 101 2.50 -13.98 -2.45
C ALA A 101 2.49 -14.86 -3.72
N GLY A 102 3.04 -14.38 -4.85
CA GLY A 102 3.05 -15.11 -6.13
C GLY A 102 1.70 -15.14 -6.85
N ARG A 103 0.71 -14.41 -6.35
CA ARG A 103 -0.63 -14.29 -6.98
C ARG A 103 -0.59 -13.21 -8.05
N TYR A 104 0.12 -13.51 -9.14
CA TYR A 104 0.36 -12.55 -10.23
C TYR A 104 -0.92 -12.16 -10.99
N ASP A 105 -1.90 -13.04 -11.03
CA ASP A 105 -3.23 -12.80 -11.60
C ASP A 105 -3.94 -11.59 -10.96
N ILE A 106 -3.96 -11.54 -9.63
CA ILE A 106 -4.59 -10.44 -8.88
C ILE A 106 -3.67 -9.21 -8.88
N ALA A 107 -2.37 -9.42 -8.69
CA ALA A 107 -1.39 -8.34 -8.69
C ALA A 107 -1.40 -7.55 -10.01
N GLU A 108 -1.46 -8.26 -11.15
CA GLU A 108 -1.55 -7.65 -12.47
C GLU A 108 -2.80 -6.78 -12.60
N ARG A 109 -3.97 -7.29 -12.20
CA ARG A 109 -5.22 -6.52 -12.21
C ARG A 109 -5.10 -5.24 -11.39
N CYS A 110 -4.54 -5.32 -10.19
CA CYS A 110 -4.30 -4.15 -9.34
C CYS A 110 -3.40 -3.13 -10.05
N TYR A 111 -2.27 -3.56 -10.60
CA TYR A 111 -1.31 -2.66 -11.23
C TYR A 111 -1.80 -2.04 -12.53
N VAL A 112 -2.54 -2.79 -13.35
CA VAL A 112 -3.16 -2.27 -14.58
C VAL A 112 -4.16 -1.16 -14.25
N SER A 113 -4.90 -1.29 -13.15
CA SER A 113 -5.89 -0.31 -12.71
C SER A 113 -5.27 0.94 -12.03
N VAL A 114 -3.95 1.00 -11.85
CA VAL A 114 -3.27 2.21 -11.37
C VAL A 114 -3.03 3.17 -12.55
N GLU A 115 -4.03 4.01 -12.84
CA GLU A 115 -4.04 4.85 -14.04
C GLU A 115 -3.25 6.16 -13.92
N ASN A 116 -3.07 6.66 -12.70
CA ASN A 116 -2.49 7.99 -12.46
C ASN A 116 -1.64 8.05 -11.19
N GLY A 117 -1.15 9.25 -10.88
CA GLY A 117 -0.37 9.55 -9.68
C GLY A 117 1.05 8.99 -9.70
N VAL A 118 1.72 9.11 -8.57
CA VAL A 118 3.11 8.67 -8.37
C VAL A 118 3.27 7.15 -8.57
N CYS A 119 2.20 6.40 -8.31
CA CYS A 119 2.22 4.94 -8.38
C CYS A 119 2.18 4.40 -9.82
N ARG A 120 1.78 5.18 -10.83
CA ARG A 120 1.69 4.72 -12.23
C ARG A 120 3.02 4.15 -12.75
N GLY A 121 4.10 4.89 -12.59
CA GLY A 121 5.43 4.41 -12.99
C GLY A 121 5.92 3.21 -12.18
N MET A 122 5.55 3.15 -10.89
CA MET A 122 5.86 2.01 -10.03
C MET A 122 5.08 0.76 -10.45
N ALA A 123 3.80 0.92 -10.81
CA ALA A 123 2.94 -0.15 -11.31
C ALA A 123 3.47 -0.70 -12.65
N GLY A 124 3.88 0.17 -13.58
CA GLY A 124 4.50 -0.23 -14.84
C GLY A 124 5.78 -1.07 -14.63
N ARG A 125 6.63 -0.67 -13.68
CA ARG A 125 7.83 -1.46 -13.33
C ARG A 125 7.47 -2.84 -12.73
N ALA A 126 6.44 -2.89 -11.90
CA ALA A 126 5.96 -4.13 -11.29
C ALA A 126 5.36 -5.08 -12.35
N LEU A 127 4.53 -4.55 -13.26
CA LEU A 127 3.97 -5.29 -14.39
C LEU A 127 5.06 -5.83 -15.32
N THR A 128 6.06 -5.03 -15.68
CA THR A 128 7.20 -5.48 -16.49
C THR A 128 7.87 -6.69 -15.86
N ARG A 129 8.06 -6.67 -14.54
CA ARG A 129 8.64 -7.80 -13.80
C ARG A 129 7.74 -9.04 -13.86
N ILE A 130 6.42 -8.89 -13.69
CA ILE A 130 5.45 -9.99 -13.77
C ILE A 130 5.49 -10.59 -15.17
N TYR A 131 5.38 -9.78 -16.24
CA TYR A 131 5.40 -10.26 -17.62
C TYR A 131 6.70 -10.99 -17.99
N ARG A 132 7.85 -10.50 -17.47
CA ARG A 132 9.12 -11.21 -17.64
C ARG A 132 9.17 -12.55 -16.92
N ARG A 133 8.57 -12.65 -15.72
CA ARG A 133 8.50 -13.91 -14.96
C ARG A 133 7.56 -14.93 -15.57
N THR A 134 6.49 -14.45 -16.17
CA THR A 134 5.46 -15.28 -16.82
C THR A 134 5.71 -15.48 -18.32
N GLU A 135 6.90 -15.09 -18.80
CA GLU A 135 7.35 -15.22 -20.21
C GLU A 135 6.49 -14.50 -21.23
N ARG A 136 5.70 -13.54 -20.79
CA ARG A 136 4.82 -12.69 -21.62
C ARG A 136 5.61 -11.51 -22.21
N THR A 137 6.57 -11.83 -23.09
CA THR A 137 7.50 -10.82 -23.65
C THR A 137 6.77 -9.77 -24.50
N ALA A 138 5.75 -10.16 -25.28
CA ALA A 138 4.98 -9.23 -26.09
C ALA A 138 4.24 -8.19 -25.23
N ASP A 139 3.63 -8.64 -24.12
CA ASP A 139 2.94 -7.74 -23.19
C ASP A 139 3.92 -6.78 -22.48
N ALA A 140 5.12 -7.27 -22.15
CA ALA A 140 6.16 -6.41 -21.60
C ALA A 140 6.59 -5.31 -22.57
N ILE A 141 6.76 -5.63 -23.86
CA ILE A 141 7.11 -4.65 -24.91
C ILE A 141 6.00 -3.61 -25.05
N ALA A 142 4.75 -4.04 -25.25
CA ALA A 142 3.61 -3.14 -25.40
C ALA A 142 3.45 -2.19 -24.20
N LEU A 143 3.62 -2.72 -22.98
CA LEU A 143 3.58 -1.90 -21.76
C LEU A 143 4.70 -0.85 -21.77
N LEU A 144 5.94 -1.23 -22.06
CA LEU A 144 7.09 -0.34 -22.03
C LEU A 144 7.00 0.74 -23.11
N GLU A 145 6.54 0.39 -24.31
CA GLU A 145 6.26 1.36 -25.38
C GLU A 145 5.15 2.35 -24.96
N GLY A 146 4.09 1.87 -24.34
CA GLY A 146 3.04 2.71 -23.75
C GLY A 146 3.55 3.64 -22.66
N MET A 147 4.51 3.18 -21.85
CA MET A 147 5.17 4.02 -20.83
C MET A 147 6.00 5.13 -21.47
N ILE A 148 6.70 4.86 -22.58
CA ILE A 148 7.43 5.87 -23.34
C ILE A 148 6.46 6.90 -23.93
N ALA A 149 5.41 6.43 -24.62
CA ALA A 149 4.41 7.30 -25.25
C ALA A 149 3.72 8.24 -24.25
N SER A 150 3.50 7.76 -23.00
CA SER A 150 2.90 8.55 -21.93
C SER A 150 3.93 9.30 -21.04
N ASN A 151 5.21 9.28 -21.42
CA ASN A 151 6.32 9.86 -20.65
C ASN A 151 6.32 9.44 -19.18
N SER A 152 5.99 8.16 -18.92
CA SER A 152 5.95 7.58 -17.58
C SER A 152 7.13 6.66 -17.33
N GLY A 153 7.64 6.64 -16.08
CA GLY A 153 8.72 5.73 -15.68
C GLY A 153 10.15 6.23 -15.96
N GLY A 154 10.31 7.42 -16.55
CA GLY A 154 11.62 8.00 -16.83
C GLY A 154 12.43 7.14 -17.81
N ILE A 155 13.71 6.92 -17.52
CA ILE A 155 14.62 6.11 -18.36
C ILE A 155 14.34 4.60 -18.33
N PHE A 156 13.57 4.14 -17.35
CA PHE A 156 13.35 2.71 -17.13
C PHE A 156 12.80 1.96 -18.37
N PRO A 157 11.74 2.42 -19.06
CA PRO A 157 11.17 1.68 -20.18
C PRO A 157 12.16 1.54 -21.35
N TYR A 158 12.99 2.55 -21.62
CA TYR A 158 14.02 2.49 -22.65
C TYR A 158 15.05 1.40 -22.35
N VAL A 159 15.58 1.39 -21.13
CA VAL A 159 16.59 0.40 -20.70
C VAL A 159 16.03 -1.03 -20.74
N GLU A 160 14.78 -1.23 -20.31
CA GLU A 160 14.19 -2.57 -20.32
C GLU A 160 13.84 -3.03 -21.74
N LEU A 161 13.39 -2.15 -22.65
CA LEU A 161 13.20 -2.49 -24.06
C LEU A 161 14.52 -2.86 -24.73
N ALA A 162 15.57 -2.06 -24.56
CA ALA A 162 16.90 -2.41 -25.08
C ALA A 162 17.35 -3.80 -24.63
N LYS A 163 17.21 -4.11 -23.33
CA LYS A 163 17.55 -5.45 -22.79
C LYS A 163 16.69 -6.57 -23.40
N ILE A 164 15.40 -6.34 -23.61
CA ILE A 164 14.50 -7.33 -24.21
C ILE A 164 14.94 -7.61 -25.65
N TYR A 165 15.17 -6.58 -26.45
CA TYR A 165 15.57 -6.73 -27.83
C TYR A 165 16.96 -7.36 -27.97
N GLU A 166 17.94 -6.95 -27.15
CA GLU A 166 19.28 -7.48 -27.19
C GLU A 166 19.34 -8.95 -26.72
N HIS A 167 18.82 -9.23 -25.53
CA HIS A 167 19.09 -10.51 -24.87
C HIS A 167 18.02 -11.58 -25.12
N ARG A 168 16.73 -11.20 -25.24
CA ARG A 168 15.66 -12.17 -25.48
C ARG A 168 15.33 -12.39 -26.94
N LEU A 169 15.21 -11.31 -27.70
CA LEU A 169 14.85 -11.38 -29.11
C LEU A 169 16.04 -11.49 -30.05
N ARG A 170 17.25 -11.26 -29.53
CA ARG A 170 18.50 -11.26 -30.29
C ARG A 170 18.48 -10.32 -31.50
N GLN A 171 17.92 -9.13 -31.30
CA GLN A 171 17.79 -8.05 -32.29
C GLN A 171 18.55 -6.80 -31.81
N PRO A 172 19.90 -6.83 -31.80
CA PRO A 172 20.71 -5.73 -31.26
C PRO A 172 20.50 -4.40 -32.01
N GLU A 173 20.21 -4.46 -33.30
CA GLU A 173 19.92 -3.25 -34.09
C GLU A 173 18.69 -2.50 -33.57
N LYS A 174 17.63 -3.23 -33.18
CA LYS A 174 16.45 -2.61 -32.54
C LYS A 174 16.76 -2.12 -31.12
N ALA A 175 17.63 -2.81 -30.39
CA ALA A 175 18.02 -2.36 -29.06
C ALA A 175 18.70 -0.97 -29.08
N LEU A 176 19.42 -0.65 -30.16
CA LEU A 176 20.07 0.67 -30.33
C LEU A 176 19.10 1.80 -30.62
N THR A 177 17.83 1.51 -30.92
CA THR A 177 16.80 2.56 -31.15
C THR A 177 16.22 3.10 -29.86
N TYR A 178 16.47 2.43 -28.76
CA TYR A 178 16.04 2.83 -27.44
C TYR A 178 17.20 3.32 -26.58
#